data_30cc6186eb3312944de161d001ed60a0
#
_entry.id   30cc6186eb3312944de161d001ed60a0
#
_cell.length_a   1.000
_cell.length_b   1.000
_cell.length_c   1.000
_cell.angle_alpha   90.00
_cell.angle_beta   90.00
_cell.angle_gamma   90.00
#
_symmetry.space_group_name_H-M   'P 1'
#
loop_
_entity.id
_entity.type
_entity.pdbx_description
1 polymer ?
#
loop_
_entity_poly.entity_id
_entity_poly.type
_entity_poly.pdbx_seq_one_letter_code
_entity_poly.pdbx_strand_id
1 'polypeptide(L)'
;NKKTHISPVYAKSNNWSVLLSMSKIAMEALELVAEDLEEIETERLLNKTFDMLENNECPIAVRCNCYDILFSLIYREDWLISELRQRIQLDLSKNETPALKSRGLKVLKKLERIAKS
;
A
#
# COMPACT_ATOMS: atom_id res chain seq x y z
N ASN A 1 -24.37 7.51 4.23
CA ASN A 1 -23.79 7.22 4.23
C ASN A 1 -22.69 6.80 4.72
N LYS A 2 -22.21 6.11 4.88
CA LYS A 2 -21.17 5.54 5.66
C LYS A 2 -20.00 5.10 4.85
N LYS A 3 -19.76 5.75 3.74
CA LYS A 3 -18.60 5.49 2.93
C LYS A 3 -17.35 5.88 3.68
N THR A 4 -16.31 5.07 3.55
CA THR A 4 -15.03 5.38 4.15
C THR A 4 -14.31 6.43 3.32
N HIS A 5 -13.80 7.44 3.97
CA HIS A 5 -13.06 8.52 3.33
C HIS A 5 -11.60 8.47 3.73
N ILE A 6 -10.73 8.87 2.80
CA ILE A 6 -9.33 9.07 3.10
C ILE A 6 -9.21 10.35 3.91
N SER A 7 -8.52 10.27 5.05
CA SER A 7 -8.29 11.46 5.87
C SER A 7 -7.57 12.54 5.05
N PRO A 8 -8.05 13.79 5.07
CA PRO A 8 -7.33 14.88 4.41
C PRO A 8 -5.92 15.03 4.94
N VAL A 9 -5.70 14.76 6.22
CA VAL A 9 -4.36 14.82 6.81
C VAL A 9 -3.45 13.81 6.15
N TYR A 10 -3.94 12.58 5.99
CA TYR A 10 -3.15 11.55 5.33
C TYR A 10 -2.82 11.93 3.90
N ALA A 11 -3.82 12.35 3.14
CA ALA A 11 -3.65 12.65 1.72
C ALA A 11 -2.68 13.80 1.47
N LYS A 12 -2.59 14.75 2.39
CA LYS A 12 -1.79 15.96 2.20
C LYS A 12 -0.50 16.01 3.01
N SER A 13 -0.31 15.10 3.95
CA SER A 13 0.84 15.17 4.83
C SER A 13 2.13 14.75 4.14
N ASN A 14 3.22 15.46 4.47
CA ASN A 14 4.57 15.06 4.08
C ASN A 14 5.41 14.65 5.29
N ASN A 15 4.77 14.56 6.46
CA ASN A 15 5.47 14.22 7.69
C ASN A 15 5.46 12.72 7.89
N TRP A 16 6.65 12.09 7.85
CA TRP A 16 6.75 10.64 7.93
C TRP A 16 6.21 10.05 9.25
N SER A 17 6.31 10.78 10.36
CA SER A 17 5.73 10.29 11.61
C SER A 17 4.22 10.19 11.52
N VAL A 18 3.58 11.19 10.92
CA VAL A 18 2.14 11.19 10.71
C VAL A 18 1.78 10.07 9.74
N LEU A 19 2.54 9.95 8.65
CA LEU A 19 2.26 8.94 7.62
C LEU A 19 2.43 7.54 8.14
N LEU A 20 3.37 7.31 9.07
CA LEU A 20 3.52 6.00 9.67
C LEU A 20 2.26 5.59 10.42
N SER A 21 1.75 6.47 11.27
CA SER A 21 0.53 6.20 12.03
C SER A 21 -0.67 6.04 11.13
N MET A 22 -0.83 6.97 10.17
CA MET A 22 -2.00 6.97 9.30
C MET A 22 -1.99 5.80 8.32
N SER A 23 -0.82 5.41 7.82
CA SER A 23 -0.75 4.26 6.92
C SER A 23 -1.08 2.97 7.64
N LYS A 24 -0.71 2.87 8.92
CA LYS A 24 -1.08 1.69 9.70
C LYS A 24 -2.58 1.62 9.89
N ILE A 25 -3.21 2.74 10.20
CA ILE A 25 -4.65 2.81 10.35
C ILE A 25 -5.34 2.46 9.03
N ALA A 26 -4.86 3.01 7.92
CA ALA A 26 -5.42 2.73 6.61
C ALA A 26 -5.30 1.25 6.26
N MET A 27 -4.12 0.67 6.52
CA MET A 27 -3.89 -0.75 6.24
C MET A 27 -4.89 -1.62 6.99
N GLU A 28 -5.09 -1.35 8.28
CA GLU A 28 -5.99 -2.14 9.10
C GLU A 28 -7.46 -1.93 8.70
N ALA A 29 -7.82 -0.70 8.38
CA ALA A 29 -9.20 -0.40 7.98
C ALA A 29 -9.54 -1.07 6.65
N LEU A 30 -8.59 -1.09 5.70
CA LEU A 30 -8.84 -1.66 4.39
C LEU A 30 -9.09 -3.15 4.41
N GLU A 31 -8.62 -3.85 5.44
CA GLU A 31 -8.94 -5.26 5.57
C GLU A 31 -10.45 -5.48 5.69
N LEU A 32 -11.17 -4.46 6.14
CA LEU A 32 -12.61 -4.56 6.36
C LEU A 32 -13.45 -3.85 5.30
N VAL A 33 -12.93 -2.78 4.71
CA VAL A 33 -13.77 -1.90 3.90
C VAL A 33 -13.23 -1.60 2.49
N ALA A 34 -12.21 -2.33 2.04
CA ALA A 34 -11.61 -2.05 0.74
C ALA A 34 -12.64 -2.06 -0.40
N GLU A 35 -13.60 -2.98 -0.33
CA GLU A 35 -14.61 -3.10 -1.38
C GLU A 35 -15.67 -2.02 -1.32
N ASP A 36 -15.77 -1.31 -0.20
CA ASP A 36 -16.79 -0.29 -0.01
C ASP A 36 -16.30 1.11 -0.33
N LEU A 37 -15.02 1.27 -0.68
CA LEU A 37 -14.49 2.58 -1.02
C LEU A 37 -15.06 3.07 -2.32
N GLU A 38 -15.36 4.36 -2.38
CA GLU A 38 -15.75 4.99 -3.62
C GLU A 38 -14.56 5.06 -4.57
N GLU A 39 -14.86 5.13 -5.86
CA GLU A 39 -13.83 5.13 -6.89
C GLU A 39 -12.84 6.28 -6.68
N ILE A 40 -13.34 7.47 -6.35
CA ILE A 40 -12.47 8.62 -6.15
C ILE A 40 -11.57 8.45 -4.93
N GLU A 41 -12.09 7.81 -3.89
CA GLU A 41 -11.28 7.56 -2.69
C GLU A 41 -10.22 6.50 -2.97
N THR A 42 -10.58 5.50 -3.75
CA THR A 42 -9.61 4.48 -4.15
C THR A 42 -8.48 5.12 -4.95
N GLU A 43 -8.80 5.99 -5.89
CA GLU A 43 -7.81 6.67 -6.71
C GLU A 43 -6.88 7.53 -5.85
N ARG A 44 -7.45 8.29 -4.92
CA ARG A 44 -6.64 9.12 -4.02
C ARG A 44 -5.67 8.27 -3.19
N LEU A 45 -6.18 7.15 -2.69
CA LEU A 45 -5.37 6.27 -1.86
C LEU A 45 -4.24 5.65 -2.68
N LEU A 46 -4.55 5.20 -3.89
CA LEU A 46 -3.53 4.65 -4.78
C LEU A 46 -2.47 5.68 -5.10
N ASN A 47 -2.87 6.89 -5.46
CA ASN A 47 -1.93 7.95 -5.79
C ASN A 47 -1.02 8.28 -4.61
N LYS A 48 -1.60 8.41 -3.42
CA LYS A 48 -0.81 8.72 -2.22
C LYS A 48 0.17 7.60 -1.91
N THR A 49 -0.30 6.37 -2.01
CA THR A 49 0.51 5.21 -1.66
C THR A 49 1.71 5.07 -2.62
N PHE A 50 1.47 5.22 -3.92
CA PHE A 50 2.57 5.16 -4.88
C PHE A 50 3.52 6.34 -4.75
N ASP A 51 3.00 7.54 -4.44
CA ASP A 51 3.87 8.68 -4.19
C ASP A 51 4.84 8.41 -3.04
N MET A 52 4.32 7.81 -1.97
CA MET A 52 5.19 7.45 -0.84
C MET A 52 6.23 6.42 -1.24
N LEU A 53 5.83 5.41 -2.00
CA LEU A 53 6.75 4.36 -2.41
C LEU A 53 7.83 4.86 -3.36
N GLU A 54 7.53 5.89 -4.13
CA GLU A 54 8.52 6.46 -5.07
C GLU A 54 9.50 7.39 -4.37
N ASN A 55 9.23 7.76 -3.15
CA ASN A 55 10.11 8.65 -2.40
C ASN A 55 11.22 7.83 -1.74
N ASN A 56 12.47 8.13 -2.09
CA ASN A 56 13.62 7.40 -1.55
C ASN A 56 13.78 7.53 -0.04
N GLU A 57 13.17 8.56 0.54
CA GLU A 57 13.24 8.78 1.98
C GLU A 57 12.13 8.09 2.75
N CYS A 58 11.26 7.36 2.06
CA CYS A 58 10.17 6.66 2.72
C CYS A 58 10.73 5.62 3.71
N PRO A 59 10.36 5.73 4.99
CA PRO A 59 10.83 4.76 5.98
C PRO A 59 10.36 3.35 5.66
N ILE A 60 11.15 2.37 6.08
CA ILE A 60 10.83 0.96 5.80
C ILE A 60 9.48 0.57 6.35
N ALA A 61 9.14 1.02 7.56
CA ALA A 61 7.85 0.67 8.17
C ALA A 61 6.67 1.22 7.35
N VAL A 62 6.80 2.44 6.83
CA VAL A 62 5.77 3.01 5.97
C VAL A 62 5.68 2.23 4.67
N ARG A 63 6.82 1.88 4.10
CA ARG A 63 6.88 1.12 2.86
C ARG A 63 6.17 -0.23 2.99
N CYS A 64 6.41 -0.90 4.11
CA CYS A 64 5.72 -2.16 4.40
C CYS A 64 4.21 -1.99 4.49
N ASN A 65 3.76 -0.93 5.17
CA ASN A 65 2.33 -0.64 5.26
C ASN A 65 1.74 -0.37 3.87
N CYS A 66 2.49 0.31 3.01
CA CYS A 66 2.04 0.60 1.66
C CYS A 66 1.81 -0.68 0.85
N TYR A 67 2.68 -1.68 1.01
CA TYR A 67 2.48 -2.94 0.30
C TYR A 67 1.15 -3.59 0.69
N ASP A 68 0.83 -3.58 1.98
CA ASP A 68 -0.43 -4.17 2.43
C ASP A 68 -1.63 -3.34 1.99
N ILE A 69 -1.49 -2.02 1.96
CA ILE A 69 -2.56 -1.15 1.45
C ILE A 69 -2.84 -1.51 0.00
N LEU A 70 -1.81 -1.59 -0.82
CA LEU A 70 -1.99 -1.91 -2.24
C LEU A 70 -2.54 -3.32 -2.43
N PHE A 71 -2.08 -4.28 -1.62
CA PHE A 71 -2.61 -5.63 -1.71
C PHE A 71 -4.11 -5.66 -1.43
N SER A 72 -4.59 -4.86 -0.48
CA SER A 72 -6.01 -4.81 -0.17
C SER A 72 -6.84 -4.25 -1.33
N LEU A 73 -6.22 -3.56 -2.27
CA LEU A 73 -6.91 -2.90 -3.37
C LEU A 73 -6.72 -3.60 -4.72
N ILE A 74 -6.04 -4.75 -4.76
CA ILE A 74 -5.67 -5.36 -6.04
C ILE A 74 -6.87 -5.76 -6.91
N TYR A 75 -8.02 -6.00 -6.31
CA TYR A 75 -9.21 -6.36 -7.08
C TYR A 75 -9.94 -5.14 -7.64
N ARG A 76 -9.49 -3.95 -7.28
CA ARG A 76 -10.11 -2.73 -7.76
C ARG A 76 -9.56 -2.27 -9.11
N GLU A 77 -8.32 -2.69 -9.44
CA GLU A 77 -7.65 -2.29 -10.67
C GLU A 77 -6.84 -3.45 -11.24
N ASP A 78 -7.09 -3.78 -12.49
CA ASP A 78 -6.44 -4.93 -13.14
C ASP A 78 -4.91 -4.80 -13.18
N TRP A 79 -4.42 -3.57 -13.32
CA TRP A 79 -2.98 -3.34 -13.47
C TRP A 79 -2.23 -3.41 -12.14
N LEU A 80 -2.94 -3.41 -11.02
CA LEU A 80 -2.31 -3.21 -9.71
C LEU A 80 -1.46 -4.40 -9.28
N ILE A 81 -1.88 -5.61 -9.62
CA ILE A 81 -1.11 -6.80 -9.25
C ILE A 81 0.31 -6.72 -9.82
N SER A 82 0.41 -6.40 -11.10
CA SER A 82 1.71 -6.30 -11.77
C SER A 82 2.56 -5.16 -11.20
N GLU A 83 1.93 -4.00 -10.98
CA GLU A 83 2.65 -2.84 -10.45
C GLU A 83 3.16 -3.08 -9.04
N LEU A 84 2.35 -3.71 -8.20
CA LEU A 84 2.76 -4.01 -6.84
C LEU A 84 3.93 -4.99 -6.84
N ARG A 85 3.83 -6.04 -7.66
CA ARG A 85 4.91 -7.02 -7.77
C ARG A 85 6.22 -6.34 -8.18
N GLN A 86 6.17 -5.51 -9.20
CA GLN A 86 7.36 -4.83 -9.70
C GLN A 86 7.95 -3.89 -8.65
N ARG A 87 7.10 -3.18 -7.93
CA ARG A 87 7.57 -2.25 -6.91
C ARG A 87 8.26 -3.00 -5.77
N ILE A 88 7.68 -4.10 -5.32
CA ILE A 88 8.31 -4.87 -4.25
C ILE A 88 9.66 -5.41 -4.70
N GLN A 89 9.72 -5.96 -5.91
CA GLN A 89 10.97 -6.51 -6.43
C GLN A 89 12.03 -5.43 -6.56
N LEU A 90 11.65 -4.25 -7.02
CA LEU A 90 12.56 -3.12 -7.14
C LEU A 90 13.08 -2.69 -5.77
N ASP A 91 12.19 -2.55 -4.81
CA ASP A 91 12.57 -2.13 -3.47
C ASP A 91 13.52 -3.13 -2.81
N LEU A 92 13.24 -4.42 -2.99
CA LEU A 92 14.10 -5.46 -2.42
C LEU A 92 15.48 -5.49 -3.08
N SER A 93 15.56 -5.11 -4.36
CA SER A 93 16.85 -5.06 -5.03
C SER A 93 17.71 -3.91 -4.52
N LYS A 94 17.09 -2.87 -3.97
CA LYS A 94 17.80 -1.70 -3.47
C LYS A 94 18.07 -1.76 -1.98
N ASN A 95 17.29 -2.52 -1.24
CA ASN A 95 17.32 -2.48 0.22
C ASN A 95 16.90 -3.82 0.79
N GLU A 96 17.84 -4.50 1.42
CA GLU A 96 17.61 -5.84 1.95
C GLU A 96 17.45 -5.87 3.48
N THR A 97 16.85 -4.81 4.05
CA THR A 97 16.59 -4.84 5.49
C THR A 97 15.66 -6.02 5.81
N PRO A 98 15.85 -6.66 6.98
CA PRO A 98 15.01 -7.82 7.34
C PRO A 98 13.53 -7.52 7.34
N ALA A 99 13.11 -6.35 7.82
CA ALA A 99 11.70 -6.00 7.87
C ALA A 99 11.09 -5.88 6.47
N LEU A 100 11.78 -5.22 5.55
CA LEU A 100 11.29 -5.06 4.20
C LEU A 100 11.25 -6.39 3.46
N LYS A 101 12.31 -7.18 3.63
CA LYS A 101 12.38 -8.49 3.00
C LYS A 101 11.25 -9.39 3.49
N SER A 102 11.02 -9.42 4.81
CA SER A 102 9.97 -10.25 5.38
C SER A 102 8.59 -9.88 4.84
N ARG A 103 8.24 -8.60 4.90
CA ARG A 103 6.92 -8.16 4.44
C ARG A 103 6.79 -8.27 2.93
N GLY A 104 7.84 -7.89 2.20
CA GLY A 104 7.83 -7.94 0.74
C GLY A 104 7.64 -9.35 0.21
N LEU A 105 8.39 -10.29 0.75
CA LEU A 105 8.27 -11.68 0.30
C LEU A 105 6.91 -12.26 0.65
N LYS A 106 6.36 -11.87 1.80
CA LYS A 106 5.04 -12.34 2.19
C LYS A 106 3.97 -11.87 1.20
N VAL A 107 4.03 -10.61 0.80
CA VAL A 107 3.06 -10.06 -0.15
C VAL A 107 3.27 -10.68 -1.54
N LEU A 108 4.53 -10.83 -1.97
CA LEU A 108 4.80 -11.48 -3.26
C LEU A 108 4.23 -12.89 -3.31
N LYS A 109 4.34 -13.63 -2.20
CA LYS A 109 3.81 -14.98 -2.14
C LYS A 109 2.28 -14.97 -2.27
N LYS A 110 1.62 -14.02 -1.64
CA LYS A 110 0.17 -13.88 -1.77
C LYS A 110 -0.23 -13.56 -3.21
N LEU A 111 0.54 -12.69 -3.87
CA LEU A 111 0.27 -12.33 -5.26
C LEU A 111 0.42 -13.55 -6.18
N GLU A 112 1.41 -14.39 -5.91
CA GLU A 112 1.59 -15.61 -6.68
C GLU A 112 0.40 -16.55 -6.58
N ARG A 113 -0.14 -16.70 -5.37
CA ARG A 113 -1.31 -17.54 -5.16
C ARG A 113 -2.50 -17.06 -5.98
N ILE A 114 -2.69 -15.75 -6.03
CA ILE A 114 -3.79 -15.16 -6.79
C ILE A 114 -3.60 -15.40 -8.27
N ALA A 115 -2.37 -15.24 -8.75
CA ALA A 115 -2.07 -15.42 -10.17
C ALA A 115 -2.30 -16.85 -10.64
N LYS A 116 -2.20 -17.82 -9.73
CA LYS A 116 -2.40 -19.23 -10.06
C LYS A 116 -3.85 -19.70 -9.90
N SER A 117 -4.71 -18.87 -9.39
CA SER A 117 -6.10 -19.25 -9.14
C SER A 117 -6.95 -19.31 -10.40
#